data_df8c789601ce58e027d6846ddb0fc31e
#
_entry.id   df8c789601ce58e027d6846ddb0fc31e
#
_cell.length_a   1.000
_cell.length_b   1.000
_cell.length_c   1.000
_cell.angle_alpha   90.00
_cell.angle_beta   90.00
_cell.angle_gamma   90.00
#
_symmetry.space_group_name_H-M   'P 1'
#
loop_
_entity.id
_entity.type
_entity.pdbx_description
1 polymer ?
#
loop_
_entity_poly.entity_id
_entity_poly.type
_entity_poly.pdbx_seq_one_letter_code
_entity_poly.pdbx_strand_id
1 'polypeptide(L)'
;SNVNAFAIGAQMINPYARIHLEWSALRDHDWKKSLLSQGIRTISGPELTPAKKLSREFGVYRVAEDGAVSNIATPIFDWGRFYEIILRSILEGSWDNSRLTKSHEALNFWFGMESGVIDVILSGQLHYASRKMLTALREGVLSGRIHPFDGEIHSQEGLIKDAQAPRLSSEEIVNMHWLNDN
;
A
#
# COMPACT_ATOMS: atom_id res chain seq x y z
N SER A 1 4.84 -3.49 6.75
CA SER A 1 3.76 -2.47 6.78
C SER A 1 2.79 -2.59 5.59
N ASN A 2 3.25 -2.67 4.32
CA ASN A 2 2.38 -2.69 3.13
C ASN A 2 1.40 -3.88 3.12
N VAL A 3 1.85 -5.08 3.53
CA VAL A 3 0.99 -6.27 3.63
C VAL A 3 -0.17 -6.01 4.59
N ASN A 4 0.13 -5.47 5.78
CA ASN A 4 -0.90 -5.17 6.78
C ASN A 4 -1.85 -4.05 6.32
N ALA A 5 -1.34 -3.00 5.67
CA ALA A 5 -2.19 -1.94 5.12
C ALA A 5 -3.17 -2.50 4.07
N PHE A 6 -2.72 -3.41 3.21
CA PHE A 6 -3.57 -4.10 2.23
C PHE A 6 -4.61 -4.98 2.92
N ALA A 7 -4.20 -5.78 3.91
CA ALA A 7 -5.07 -6.69 4.66
C ALA A 7 -6.16 -5.92 5.42
N ILE A 8 -5.79 -4.89 6.18
CA ILE A 8 -6.71 -4.02 6.90
C ILE A 8 -7.67 -3.31 5.93
N GLY A 9 -7.15 -2.78 4.81
CA GLY A 9 -7.98 -2.14 3.78
C GLY A 9 -9.01 -3.08 3.17
N ALA A 10 -8.66 -4.34 2.93
CA ALA A 10 -9.59 -5.37 2.46
C ALA A 10 -10.66 -5.69 3.52
N GLN A 11 -10.26 -5.82 4.78
CA GLN A 11 -11.14 -6.10 5.91
C GLN A 11 -12.13 -4.95 6.19
N MET A 12 -11.71 -3.70 6.00
CA MET A 12 -12.60 -2.53 6.11
C MET A 12 -13.79 -2.58 5.15
N ILE A 13 -13.61 -3.16 3.96
CA ILE A 13 -14.67 -3.29 2.95
C ILE A 13 -15.44 -4.59 3.11
N ASN A 14 -14.74 -5.68 3.43
CA ASN A 14 -15.32 -6.98 3.66
C ASN A 14 -14.69 -7.62 4.91
N PRO A 15 -15.38 -7.60 6.07
CA PRO A 15 -14.85 -8.19 7.31
C PRO A 15 -14.49 -9.68 7.21
N TYR A 16 -15.01 -10.37 6.20
CA TYR A 16 -14.70 -11.78 5.93
C TYR A 16 -13.60 -11.99 4.90
N ALA A 17 -12.95 -10.91 4.44
CA ALA A 17 -11.83 -11.02 3.50
C ALA A 17 -10.70 -11.86 4.12
N ARG A 18 -10.14 -12.77 3.33
CA ARG A 18 -8.95 -13.54 3.69
C ARG A 18 -7.82 -13.17 2.76
N ILE A 19 -6.65 -12.93 3.33
CA ILE A 19 -5.45 -12.56 2.60
C ILE A 19 -4.49 -13.75 2.62
N HIS A 20 -4.13 -14.21 1.42
CA HIS A 20 -3.12 -15.25 1.23
C HIS A 20 -1.80 -14.59 0.85
N LEU A 21 -0.77 -14.81 1.65
CA LEU A 21 0.56 -14.26 1.42
C LEU A 21 1.46 -15.30 0.77
N GLU A 22 2.01 -14.97 -0.40
CA GLU A 22 2.99 -15.78 -1.10
C GLU A 22 4.29 -15.00 -1.30
N TRP A 23 5.40 -15.72 -1.21
CA TRP A 23 6.73 -15.11 -1.32
C TRP A 23 7.33 -15.36 -2.70
N SER A 24 7.37 -14.33 -3.54
CA SER A 24 7.92 -14.39 -4.90
C SER A 24 9.44 -14.60 -4.95
N ALA A 25 10.15 -14.40 -3.85
CA ALA A 25 11.60 -14.54 -3.74
C ALA A 25 12.04 -15.99 -3.41
N LEU A 26 11.13 -16.89 -3.09
CA LEU A 26 11.48 -18.29 -2.80
C LEU A 26 11.93 -18.99 -4.08
N ARG A 27 13.09 -19.64 -4.03
CA ARG A 27 13.60 -20.45 -5.14
C ARG A 27 12.69 -21.66 -5.36
N ASP A 28 12.49 -22.04 -6.61
CA ASP A 28 11.71 -23.22 -7.03
C ASP A 28 10.25 -23.21 -6.59
N HIS A 29 9.71 -22.01 -6.26
CA HIS A 29 8.32 -21.81 -5.88
C HIS A 29 7.57 -20.97 -6.92
N ASP A 30 6.59 -21.58 -7.60
CA ASP A 30 5.67 -20.86 -8.48
C ASP A 30 4.48 -20.34 -7.67
N TRP A 31 4.70 -19.19 -7.02
CA TRP A 31 3.71 -18.52 -6.16
C TRP A 31 2.39 -18.24 -6.89
N LYS A 32 2.47 -17.88 -8.20
CA LYS A 32 1.27 -17.57 -8.98
C LYS A 32 0.43 -18.83 -9.23
N LYS A 33 1.08 -19.93 -9.60
CA LYS A 33 0.40 -21.22 -9.76
C LYS A 33 -0.22 -21.68 -8.44
N SER A 34 0.48 -21.47 -7.31
CA SER A 34 -0.03 -21.77 -5.98
C SER A 34 -1.34 -21.03 -5.71
N LEU A 35 -1.38 -19.71 -5.89
CA LEU A 35 -2.60 -18.90 -5.69
C LEU A 35 -3.74 -19.34 -6.65
N LEU A 36 -3.46 -19.47 -7.93
CA LEU A 36 -4.47 -19.82 -8.93
C LEU A 36 -5.06 -21.21 -8.69
N SER A 37 -4.27 -22.18 -8.21
CA SER A 37 -4.76 -23.52 -7.87
C SER A 37 -5.73 -23.53 -6.68
N GLN A 38 -5.64 -22.52 -5.81
CA GLN A 38 -6.54 -22.29 -4.68
C GLN A 38 -7.77 -21.45 -5.08
N GLY A 39 -7.91 -21.08 -6.36
CA GLY A 39 -9.00 -20.24 -6.86
C GLY A 39 -8.82 -18.74 -6.57
N ILE A 40 -7.64 -18.33 -6.07
CA ILE A 40 -7.34 -16.93 -5.77
C ILE A 40 -6.92 -16.24 -7.06
N ARG A 41 -7.73 -15.29 -7.51
CA ARG A 41 -7.58 -14.64 -8.81
C ARG A 41 -7.32 -13.14 -8.73
N THR A 42 -7.57 -12.50 -7.59
CA THR A 42 -7.24 -11.10 -7.36
C THR A 42 -5.94 -11.02 -6.58
N ILE A 43 -4.94 -10.42 -7.18
CA ILE A 43 -3.55 -10.46 -6.70
C ILE A 43 -3.04 -9.03 -6.55
N SER A 44 -2.43 -8.72 -5.41
CA SER A 44 -1.59 -7.54 -5.24
C SER A 44 -0.15 -7.96 -5.54
N GLY A 45 0.34 -7.57 -6.70
CA GLY A 45 1.65 -7.92 -7.22
C GLY A 45 2.68 -6.81 -7.04
N PRO A 46 3.81 -6.91 -7.76
CA PRO A 46 4.85 -5.88 -7.73
C PRO A 46 4.30 -4.54 -8.25
N GLU A 47 4.79 -3.45 -7.69
CA GLU A 47 4.41 -2.09 -8.10
C GLU A 47 5.03 -1.70 -9.45
N LEU A 48 6.15 -2.31 -9.82
CA LEU A 48 6.89 -2.03 -11.04
C LEU A 48 7.05 -3.30 -11.87
N THR A 49 6.81 -3.18 -13.17
CA THR A 49 7.16 -4.20 -14.15
C THR A 49 8.56 -3.94 -14.71
N PRO A 50 9.40 -4.99 -14.87
CA PRO A 50 10.68 -4.84 -15.55
C PRO A 50 10.47 -4.28 -16.98
N ALA A 51 11.27 -3.29 -17.36
CA ALA A 51 11.16 -2.60 -18.66
C ALA A 51 11.21 -3.53 -19.89
N LYS A 52 11.77 -4.73 -19.74
CA LYS A 52 11.88 -5.73 -20.81
C LYS A 52 10.66 -6.66 -20.94
N LYS A 53 9.71 -6.60 -20.01
CA LYS A 53 8.54 -7.49 -19.98
C LYS A 53 7.27 -6.65 -19.90
N LEU A 54 6.62 -6.45 -21.04
CA LEU A 54 5.29 -5.85 -21.08
C LEU A 54 4.30 -6.84 -20.45
N SER A 55 3.88 -6.56 -19.24
CA SER A 55 2.90 -7.38 -18.50
C SER A 55 1.90 -6.45 -17.83
N ARG A 56 0.67 -6.93 -17.68
CA ARG A 56 -0.37 -6.27 -16.86
C ARG A 56 -0.38 -6.78 -15.41
N GLU A 57 0.59 -7.60 -15.04
CA GLU A 57 0.73 -8.20 -13.72
C GLU A 57 1.49 -7.26 -12.77
N PHE A 58 0.94 -6.08 -12.51
CA PHE A 58 1.49 -5.10 -11.59
C PHE A 58 0.38 -4.41 -10.80
N GLY A 59 0.69 -3.87 -9.64
CA GLY A 59 -0.28 -3.31 -8.72
C GLY A 59 -1.32 -4.37 -8.31
N VAL A 60 -2.57 -3.98 -8.21
CA VAL A 60 -3.69 -4.91 -7.99
C VAL A 60 -4.27 -5.30 -9.34
N TYR A 61 -4.31 -6.58 -9.64
CA TYR A 61 -4.83 -7.12 -10.88
C TYR A 61 -5.64 -8.40 -10.66
N ARG A 62 -6.43 -8.77 -11.65
CA ARG A 62 -7.22 -9.99 -11.66
C ARG A 62 -6.80 -10.88 -12.83
N VAL A 63 -6.72 -12.17 -12.57
CA VAL A 63 -6.52 -13.22 -13.59
C VAL A 63 -7.84 -13.91 -13.84
N ALA A 64 -8.36 -13.85 -15.05
CA ALA A 64 -9.58 -14.55 -15.46
C ALA A 64 -9.33 -16.07 -15.63
N GLU A 65 -10.39 -16.85 -15.85
CA GLU A 65 -10.27 -18.30 -16.02
C GLU A 65 -9.51 -18.71 -17.27
N ASP A 66 -9.63 -17.91 -18.33
CA ASP A 66 -8.90 -18.06 -19.57
C ASP A 66 -7.43 -17.56 -19.49
N GLY A 67 -7.00 -17.09 -18.32
CA GLY A 67 -5.67 -16.53 -18.09
C GLY A 67 -5.50 -15.07 -18.46
N ALA A 68 -6.55 -14.39 -18.96
CA ALA A 68 -6.48 -12.95 -19.26
C ALA A 68 -6.26 -12.14 -18.00
N VAL A 69 -5.35 -11.15 -18.07
CA VAL A 69 -5.00 -10.27 -16.95
C VAL A 69 -5.58 -8.89 -17.14
N SER A 70 -6.27 -8.38 -16.13
CA SER A 70 -6.80 -7.02 -16.08
C SER A 70 -6.33 -6.29 -14.83
N ASN A 71 -5.74 -5.10 -14.99
CA ASN A 71 -5.38 -4.25 -13.88
C ASN A 71 -6.63 -3.63 -13.24
N ILE A 72 -6.58 -3.46 -11.93
CA ILE A 72 -7.64 -2.86 -11.10
C ILE A 72 -7.18 -1.50 -10.60
N ALA A 73 -6.03 -1.47 -9.92
CA ALA A 73 -5.46 -0.27 -9.34
C ALA A 73 -3.94 -0.39 -9.26
N THR A 74 -3.24 0.73 -9.34
CA THR A 74 -1.78 0.76 -9.23
C THR A 74 -1.35 1.94 -8.40
N PRO A 75 -0.55 1.75 -7.33
CA PRO A 75 0.07 2.86 -6.64
C PRO A 75 1.08 3.55 -7.55
N ILE A 76 1.18 4.86 -7.43
CA ILE A 76 2.16 5.68 -8.14
C ILE A 76 2.90 6.55 -7.16
N PHE A 77 4.16 6.86 -7.51
CA PHE A 77 5.02 7.77 -6.78
C PHE A 77 5.33 8.97 -7.66
N ASP A 78 4.92 10.17 -7.23
CA ASP A 78 5.28 11.42 -7.88
C ASP A 78 6.63 11.91 -7.34
N TRP A 79 7.69 11.46 -7.96
CA TRP A 79 9.05 11.87 -7.62
C TRP A 79 9.29 13.35 -7.87
N GLY A 80 8.59 13.96 -8.83
CA GLY A 80 8.66 15.40 -9.07
C GLY A 80 8.16 16.18 -7.87
N ARG A 81 7.00 15.79 -7.34
CA ARG A 81 6.44 16.38 -6.13
C ARG A 81 7.33 16.14 -4.90
N PHE A 82 7.92 14.95 -4.77
CA PHE A 82 8.86 14.66 -3.71
C PHE A 82 10.05 15.63 -3.74
N TYR A 83 10.70 15.79 -4.88
CA TYR A 83 11.83 16.71 -5.01
C TYR A 83 11.44 18.18 -4.83
N GLU A 84 10.25 18.59 -5.28
CA GLU A 84 9.73 19.94 -5.04
C GLU A 84 9.63 20.23 -3.55
N ILE A 85 9.07 19.32 -2.75
CA ILE A 85 8.93 19.47 -1.30
C ILE A 85 10.32 19.61 -0.64
N ILE A 86 11.27 18.77 -1.03
CA ILE A 86 12.65 18.83 -0.50
C ILE A 86 13.31 20.18 -0.83
N LEU A 87 13.29 20.58 -2.10
CA LEU A 87 13.90 21.85 -2.54
C LEU A 87 13.25 23.05 -1.84
N ARG A 88 11.94 23.05 -1.69
CA ARG A 88 11.21 24.12 -0.98
C ARG A 88 11.66 24.19 0.48
N SER A 89 11.77 23.07 1.19
CA SER A 89 12.22 23.04 2.57
C SER A 89 13.66 23.59 2.75
N ILE A 90 14.53 23.35 1.77
CA ILE A 90 15.90 23.91 1.74
C ILE A 90 15.86 25.42 1.54
N LEU A 91 15.07 25.90 0.57
CA LEU A 91 14.97 27.35 0.24
C LEU A 91 14.34 28.15 1.37
N GLU A 92 13.38 27.57 2.08
CA GLU A 92 12.71 28.19 3.22
C GLU A 92 13.50 28.08 4.54
N GLY A 93 14.67 27.40 4.51
CA GLY A 93 15.52 27.22 5.68
C GLY A 93 14.96 26.26 6.74
N SER A 94 13.87 25.53 6.40
CA SER A 94 13.28 24.53 7.29
C SER A 94 14.02 23.18 7.25
N TRP A 95 14.97 23.04 6.34
CA TRP A 95 15.81 21.85 6.21
C TRP A 95 16.81 21.74 7.35
N ASP A 96 16.66 20.74 8.20
CA ASP A 96 17.58 20.51 9.31
C ASP A 96 18.83 19.71 8.87
N ASN A 97 19.92 20.46 8.60
CA ASN A 97 21.21 19.86 8.27
C ASN A 97 21.90 19.20 9.48
N SER A 98 21.43 19.42 10.71
CA SER A 98 22.10 18.95 11.92
C SER A 98 22.11 17.42 12.03
N ARG A 99 21.11 16.76 11.47
CA ARG A 99 21.03 15.29 11.43
C ARG A 99 22.00 14.68 10.45
N LEU A 100 22.25 15.31 9.28
CA LEU A 100 23.21 14.84 8.29
C LEU A 100 24.66 14.94 8.78
N THR A 101 24.95 15.95 9.59
CA THR A 101 26.32 16.24 10.03
C THR A 101 26.70 15.54 11.34
N LYS A 102 25.73 15.18 12.17
CA LYS A 102 25.99 14.62 13.52
C LYS A 102 25.89 13.11 13.61
N SER A 103 25.07 12.44 12.80
CA SER A 103 24.77 11.02 13.03
C SER A 103 25.14 10.08 11.89
N HIS A 104 25.47 10.58 10.70
CA HIS A 104 25.61 9.75 9.48
C HIS A 104 24.36 8.89 9.20
N GLU A 105 23.23 9.25 9.79
CA GLU A 105 21.97 8.53 9.64
C GLU A 105 21.29 8.92 8.33
N ALA A 106 20.66 7.96 7.67
CA ALA A 106 19.85 8.22 6.50
C ALA A 106 18.63 9.09 6.88
N LEU A 107 18.34 10.09 6.07
CA LEU A 107 17.11 10.88 6.22
C LEU A 107 15.94 10.04 5.77
N ASN A 108 15.00 9.80 6.67
CA ASN A 108 13.76 9.11 6.38
C ASN A 108 12.65 10.15 6.16
N PHE A 109 11.99 10.07 5.02
CA PHE A 109 10.84 10.90 4.68
C PHE A 109 9.58 10.03 4.71
N TRP A 110 8.61 10.45 5.52
CA TRP A 110 7.33 9.79 5.66
C TRP A 110 6.26 10.66 5.01
N PHE A 111 6.04 10.42 3.72
CA PHE A 111 4.99 11.09 2.95
C PHE A 111 3.85 10.14 2.68
N GLY A 112 2.64 10.51 3.10
CA GLY A 112 1.41 9.84 2.72
C GLY A 112 0.80 10.43 1.45
N MET A 113 -0.40 10.00 1.13
CA MET A 113 -1.16 10.51 -0.03
C MET A 113 -1.47 12.02 0.11
N GLU A 114 -1.64 12.52 1.33
CA GLU A 114 -1.92 13.94 1.61
C GLU A 114 -0.84 14.89 1.12
N SER A 115 0.39 14.41 1.01
CA SER A 115 1.52 15.19 0.47
C SER A 115 1.49 15.30 -1.06
N GLY A 116 0.72 14.46 -1.74
CA GLY A 116 0.70 14.30 -3.18
C GLY A 116 1.88 13.50 -3.76
N VAL A 117 2.77 12.96 -2.90
CA VAL A 117 3.91 12.13 -3.33
C VAL A 117 3.47 10.73 -3.71
N ILE A 118 2.43 10.21 -3.06
CA ILE A 118 1.86 8.89 -3.33
C ILE A 118 0.41 9.07 -3.78
N ASP A 119 0.02 8.33 -4.81
CA ASP A 119 -1.37 8.28 -5.29
C ASP A 119 -1.70 6.89 -5.86
N VAL A 120 -2.93 6.71 -6.30
CA VAL A 120 -3.43 5.47 -6.90
C VAL A 120 -4.09 5.77 -8.24
N ILE A 121 -3.65 5.09 -9.30
CA ILE A 121 -4.33 5.08 -10.60
C ILE A 121 -5.32 3.93 -10.62
N LEU A 122 -6.58 4.25 -10.92
CA LEU A 122 -7.66 3.27 -11.07
C LEU A 122 -7.85 2.90 -12.54
N SER A 123 -8.08 1.61 -12.80
CA SER A 123 -8.35 1.13 -14.15
C SER A 123 -9.58 1.78 -14.77
N GLY A 124 -9.46 2.13 -16.07
CA GLY A 124 -10.57 2.61 -16.87
C GLY A 124 -11.71 1.58 -17.07
N GLN A 125 -11.41 0.29 -16.87
CA GLN A 125 -12.34 -0.82 -17.03
C GLN A 125 -13.18 -1.11 -15.77
N LEU A 126 -12.91 -0.42 -14.66
CA LEU A 126 -13.72 -0.57 -13.46
C LEU A 126 -15.15 -0.12 -13.69
N HIS A 127 -16.10 -0.90 -13.15
CA HIS A 127 -17.51 -0.52 -13.15
C HIS A 127 -17.70 0.85 -12.48
N TYR A 128 -18.64 1.65 -12.99
CA TYR A 128 -18.88 3.03 -12.51
C TYR A 128 -19.05 3.12 -10.99
N ALA A 129 -19.88 2.24 -10.40
CA ALA A 129 -20.14 2.24 -8.96
C ALA A 129 -18.87 1.95 -8.15
N SER A 130 -18.05 0.98 -8.59
CA SER A 130 -16.76 0.65 -7.94
C SER A 130 -15.78 1.83 -8.03
N ARG A 131 -15.69 2.46 -9.19
CA ARG A 131 -14.83 3.64 -9.36
C ARG A 131 -15.27 4.79 -8.47
N LYS A 132 -16.57 5.08 -8.38
CA LYS A 132 -17.11 6.13 -7.52
C LYS A 132 -16.80 5.87 -6.05
N MET A 133 -16.98 4.64 -5.59
CA MET A 133 -16.64 4.23 -4.23
C MET A 133 -15.13 4.40 -3.95
N LEU A 134 -14.27 3.90 -4.84
CA LEU A 134 -12.82 4.03 -4.70
C LEU A 134 -12.36 5.48 -4.70
N THR A 135 -12.97 6.34 -5.53
CA THR A 135 -12.69 7.78 -5.54
C THR A 135 -13.07 8.42 -4.20
N ALA A 136 -14.23 8.09 -3.63
CA ALA A 136 -14.64 8.60 -2.33
C ALA A 136 -13.72 8.12 -1.19
N LEU A 137 -13.29 6.86 -1.21
CA LEU A 137 -12.30 6.32 -0.25
C LEU A 137 -10.95 7.04 -0.39
N ARG A 138 -10.48 7.24 -1.62
CA ARG A 138 -9.26 8.01 -1.91
C ARG A 138 -9.33 9.43 -1.32
N GLU A 139 -10.43 10.14 -1.55
CA GLU A 139 -10.67 11.48 -0.98
C GLU A 139 -10.73 11.44 0.56
N GLY A 140 -11.29 10.39 1.14
CA GLY A 140 -11.28 10.15 2.58
C GLY A 140 -9.87 10.03 3.15
N VAL A 141 -8.99 9.28 2.48
CA VAL A 141 -7.57 9.14 2.87
C VAL A 141 -6.82 10.44 2.67
N LEU A 142 -6.97 11.10 1.51
CA LEU A 142 -6.33 12.40 1.22
C LEU A 142 -6.67 13.48 2.23
N SER A 143 -7.92 13.51 2.69
CA SER A 143 -8.39 14.49 3.70
C SER A 143 -8.09 14.08 5.14
N GLY A 144 -7.45 12.93 5.37
CA GLY A 144 -7.19 12.39 6.71
C GLY A 144 -8.42 11.91 7.46
N ARG A 145 -9.61 11.88 6.83
CA ARG A 145 -10.85 11.35 7.43
C ARG A 145 -10.85 9.83 7.55
N ILE A 146 -10.11 9.16 6.69
CA ILE A 146 -9.91 7.72 6.73
C ILE A 146 -8.41 7.48 6.87
N HIS A 147 -8.06 6.69 7.86
CA HIS A 147 -6.68 6.23 8.03
C HIS A 147 -6.68 4.71 8.24
N PRO A 148 -5.87 3.95 7.47
CA PRO A 148 -5.91 2.47 7.52
C PRO A 148 -5.68 1.88 8.91
N PHE A 149 -4.92 2.57 9.75
CA PHE A 149 -4.57 2.11 11.09
C PHE A 149 -5.36 2.78 12.22
N ASP A 150 -6.55 3.32 11.91
CA ASP A 150 -7.50 3.79 12.93
C ASP A 150 -8.36 2.63 13.46
N GLY A 151 -8.90 2.80 14.67
CA GLY A 151 -9.75 1.80 15.30
C GLY A 151 -8.99 0.65 15.95
N GLU A 152 -9.69 -0.43 16.25
CA GLU A 152 -9.14 -1.63 16.82
C GLU A 152 -8.39 -2.45 15.77
N ILE A 153 -7.20 -2.95 16.12
CA ILE A 153 -6.34 -3.72 15.21
C ILE A 153 -5.94 -5.02 15.90
N HIS A 154 -6.16 -6.12 15.23
CA HIS A 154 -5.76 -7.46 15.64
C HIS A 154 -4.67 -8.03 14.75
N SER A 155 -3.75 -8.74 15.37
CA SER A 155 -2.79 -9.59 14.68
C SER A 155 -3.16 -11.06 14.85
N GLN A 156 -2.46 -11.95 14.16
CA GLN A 156 -2.57 -13.39 14.34
C GLN A 156 -2.23 -13.84 15.79
N GLU A 157 -1.53 -13.00 16.54
CA GLU A 157 -1.11 -13.29 17.92
C GLU A 157 -2.03 -12.62 18.98
N GLY A 158 -2.95 -11.74 18.56
CA GLY A 158 -3.90 -11.04 19.43
C GLY A 158 -4.04 -9.55 19.18
N LEU A 159 -4.60 -8.84 20.14
CA LEU A 159 -4.85 -7.40 20.07
C LEU A 159 -3.55 -6.60 19.99
N ILE A 160 -3.42 -5.78 18.96
CA ILE A 160 -2.30 -4.84 18.78
C ILE A 160 -2.67 -3.45 19.27
N LYS A 161 -3.89 -3.00 18.96
CA LYS A 161 -4.35 -1.66 19.26
C LYS A 161 -5.83 -1.69 19.63
N ASP A 162 -6.16 -1.11 20.77
CA ASP A 162 -7.54 -0.87 21.19
C ASP A 162 -8.19 0.27 20.36
N ALA A 163 -9.50 0.22 20.21
CA ALA A 163 -10.27 1.23 19.48
C ALA A 163 -10.12 2.66 20.04
N GLN A 164 -9.87 2.80 21.34
CA GLN A 164 -9.67 4.07 22.03
C GLN A 164 -8.22 4.56 22.03
N ALA A 165 -7.27 3.68 21.66
CA ALA A 165 -5.87 4.03 21.62
C ALA A 165 -5.58 5.06 20.49
N PRO A 166 -4.56 5.93 20.65
CA PRO A 166 -4.17 6.87 19.62
C PRO A 166 -3.75 6.14 18.33
N ARG A 167 -3.79 6.87 17.23
CA ARG A 167 -3.34 6.40 15.91
C ARG A 167 -1.88 5.95 15.98
N LEU A 168 -1.54 4.87 15.26
CA LEU A 168 -0.16 4.44 15.14
C LEU A 168 0.70 5.53 14.49
N SER A 169 1.84 5.79 15.09
CA SER A 169 2.86 6.71 14.55
C SER A 169 3.51 6.12 13.29
N SER A 170 4.15 6.96 12.49
CA SER A 170 4.92 6.52 11.32
C SER A 170 6.01 5.51 11.68
N GLU A 171 6.65 5.68 12.84
CA GLU A 171 7.68 4.78 13.35
C GLU A 171 7.09 3.39 13.69
N GLU A 172 5.96 3.34 14.37
CA GLU A 172 5.27 2.08 14.68
C GLU A 172 4.79 1.38 13.40
N ILE A 173 4.30 2.15 12.41
CA ILE A 173 3.86 1.59 11.11
C ILE A 173 5.02 0.95 10.37
N VAL A 174 6.19 1.55 10.38
CA VAL A 174 7.36 1.03 9.68
C VAL A 174 7.95 -0.18 10.37
N ASN A 175 8.01 -0.14 11.68
CA ASN A 175 8.57 -1.21 12.50
C ASN A 175 7.59 -2.36 12.79
N MET A 176 6.45 -2.44 12.06
CA MET A 176 5.52 -3.55 12.20
C MET A 176 6.20 -4.90 11.94
N HIS A 177 6.16 -5.77 12.93
CA HIS A 177 6.70 -7.13 12.91
C HIS A 177 5.60 -8.21 13.04
N TRP A 178 4.34 -7.83 12.95
CA TRP A 178 3.17 -8.67 13.02
C TRP A 178 2.39 -8.68 11.71
N LEU A 179 1.53 -9.67 11.53
CA LEU A 179 0.58 -9.78 10.43
C LEU A 179 -0.84 -9.61 10.94
N ASN A 180 -1.70 -8.95 10.15
CA ASN A 180 -3.12 -8.81 10.44
C ASN A 180 -3.80 -10.19 10.51
N ASP A 181 -4.89 -10.32 11.22
CA ASP A 181 -5.56 -11.59 11.53
C ASP A 181 -6.41 -12.18 10.41
N ASN A 182 -6.56 -11.48 9.25
CA ASN A 182 -7.41 -11.89 8.12
C ASN A 182 -6.70 -12.64 6.97
#